data_ffd6fab82ee56c70f5b9c2707d38561c
#
_entry.id   ffd6fab82ee56c70f5b9c2707d38561c
#
_cell.length_a   1.000
_cell.length_b   1.000
_cell.length_c   1.000
_cell.angle_alpha   90.00
_cell.angle_beta   90.00
_cell.angle_gamma   90.00
#
_symmetry.space_group_name_H-M   'P 1'
#
loop_
_entity.id
_entity.type
_entity.pdbx_description
1 polymer ?
#
loop_
_entity_poly.entity_id
_entity_poly.type
_entity_poly.pdbx_seq_one_letter_code
_entity_poly.pdbx_strand_id
1 'polypeptide(L)'
;MPAVVRDYISKNTFEGSLGTQRQLIEDYKEDIRKYAEGMDQSRIVNVFNQISVQLAKENKKFQISKVARGARFKDYRGCIEWLQDSGIINLCYCLHFPELPLKGNYDETKYKLYFADSGLLVAMLDEEAQEDLRANKNLGVYKGALYENIVGEALVKSGCGLYY
;
A
#
# COMPACT_ATOMS: atom_id res chain seq x y z
N MET A 1 2.29 11.96 -0.26
CA MET A 1 3.45 12.47 -1.10
C MET A 1 3.64 13.98 -0.98
N PRO A 2 4.39 14.46 0.03
CA PRO A 2 4.54 15.92 0.28
C PRO A 2 5.16 16.68 -0.88
N ALA A 3 6.12 16.08 -1.61
CA ALA A 3 6.76 16.74 -2.75
C ALA A 3 5.75 17.09 -3.87
N VAL A 4 4.86 16.16 -4.22
CA VAL A 4 3.83 16.38 -5.24
C VAL A 4 2.84 17.49 -4.82
N VAL A 5 2.45 17.47 -3.53
CA VAL A 5 1.56 18.51 -2.97
C VAL A 5 2.24 19.88 -3.01
N ARG A 6 3.51 19.98 -2.60
CA ARG A 6 4.29 21.21 -2.65
C ARG A 6 4.41 21.74 -4.08
N ASP A 7 4.71 20.88 -5.03
CA ASP A 7 4.84 21.25 -6.44
C ASP A 7 3.51 21.76 -7.00
N TYR A 8 2.41 21.10 -6.66
CA TYR A 8 1.07 21.57 -7.04
C TYR A 8 0.75 22.95 -6.46
N ILE A 9 0.99 23.16 -5.17
CA ILE A 9 0.74 24.45 -4.50
C ILE A 9 1.57 25.57 -5.15
N SER A 10 2.83 25.29 -5.52
CA SER A 10 3.72 26.30 -6.11
C SER A 10 3.40 26.62 -7.55
N LYS A 11 2.95 25.65 -8.34
CA LYS A 11 2.74 25.77 -9.79
C LYS A 11 1.26 25.89 -10.18
N ASN A 12 0.36 25.56 -9.27
CA ASN A 12 -1.10 25.44 -9.50
C ASN A 12 -1.46 24.55 -10.71
N THR A 13 -0.63 23.55 -10.99
CA THR A 13 -0.83 22.57 -12.07
C THR A 13 -0.32 21.19 -11.64
N PHE A 14 -0.90 20.12 -12.21
CA PHE A 14 -0.41 18.76 -12.07
C PHE A 14 0.69 18.38 -13.07
N GLU A 15 1.12 19.32 -13.90
CA GLU A 15 2.20 19.09 -14.87
C GLU A 15 3.48 18.68 -14.14
N GLY A 16 4.11 17.58 -14.58
CA GLY A 16 5.28 16.99 -13.94
C GLY A 16 5.01 16.13 -12.70
N SER A 17 3.80 16.14 -12.15
CA SER A 17 3.46 15.36 -10.94
C SER A 17 3.66 13.86 -11.13
N LEU A 18 3.35 13.33 -12.32
CA LEU A 18 3.55 11.92 -12.65
C LEU A 18 5.03 11.53 -12.62
N GLY A 19 5.91 12.38 -13.17
CA GLY A 19 7.37 12.17 -13.11
C GLY A 19 7.88 12.12 -11.67
N THR A 20 7.46 13.07 -10.83
CA THR A 20 7.77 13.09 -9.39
C THR A 20 7.26 11.84 -8.67
N GLN A 21 6.05 11.40 -8.98
CA GLN A 21 5.46 10.19 -8.38
C GLN A 21 6.23 8.92 -8.77
N ARG A 22 6.60 8.78 -10.05
CA ARG A 22 7.41 7.65 -10.55
C ARG A 22 8.79 7.64 -9.90
N GLN A 23 9.43 8.78 -9.79
CA GLN A 23 10.72 8.88 -9.11
C GLN A 23 10.62 8.42 -7.64
N LEU A 24 9.61 8.87 -6.91
CA LEU A 24 9.39 8.44 -5.52
C LEU A 24 9.19 6.93 -5.39
N ILE A 25 8.53 6.27 -6.33
CA ILE A 25 8.41 4.80 -6.33
C ILE A 25 9.79 4.13 -6.48
N GLU A 26 10.62 4.64 -7.38
CA GLU A 26 11.97 4.09 -7.55
C GLU A 26 12.86 4.39 -6.32
N ASP A 27 12.77 5.58 -5.73
CA ASP A 27 13.48 5.93 -4.49
C ASP A 27 13.11 4.96 -3.35
N TYR A 28 11.81 4.63 -3.18
CA TYR A 28 11.38 3.62 -2.20
C TYR A 28 11.97 2.23 -2.47
N LYS A 29 12.06 1.82 -3.75
CA LYS A 29 12.68 0.54 -4.10
C LYS A 29 14.18 0.54 -3.85
N GLU A 30 14.86 1.67 -4.07
CA GLU A 30 16.28 1.83 -3.74
C GLU A 30 16.50 1.81 -2.23
N ASP A 31 15.65 2.49 -1.46
CA ASP A 31 15.70 2.47 -0.01
C ASP A 31 15.48 1.05 0.56
N ILE A 32 14.54 0.28 0.00
CA ILE A 32 14.37 -1.14 0.35
C ILE A 32 15.67 -1.90 0.12
N ARG A 33 16.32 -1.72 -1.04
CA ARG A 33 17.59 -2.39 -1.36
C ARG A 33 18.76 -1.96 -0.44
N LYS A 34 18.74 -0.72 0.02
CA LYS A 34 19.79 -0.15 0.87
C LYS A 34 19.63 -0.53 2.32
N TYR A 35 18.41 -0.47 2.86
CA TYR A 35 18.17 -0.55 4.30
C TYR A 35 17.64 -1.90 4.79
N ALA A 36 17.23 -2.81 3.91
CA ALA A 36 16.82 -4.16 4.28
C ALA A 36 18.03 -5.11 4.35
N GLU A 37 19.05 -4.74 5.12
CA GLU A 37 20.25 -5.56 5.32
C GLU A 37 19.89 -6.88 6.02
N GLY A 38 20.51 -7.97 5.55
CA GLY A 38 20.26 -9.31 6.10
C GLY A 38 18.93 -9.94 5.70
N MET A 39 18.11 -9.26 4.89
CA MET A 39 16.83 -9.76 4.39
C MET A 39 16.86 -10.01 2.88
N ASP A 40 15.89 -10.79 2.40
CA ASP A 40 15.68 -10.96 0.96
C ASP A 40 14.97 -9.71 0.38
N GLN A 41 15.78 -8.74 -0.05
CA GLN A 41 15.34 -7.47 -0.60
C GLN A 41 14.40 -7.65 -1.81
N SER A 42 14.67 -8.67 -2.64
CA SER A 42 13.84 -8.99 -3.81
C SER A 42 12.42 -9.40 -3.38
N ARG A 43 12.29 -10.14 -2.28
CA ARG A 43 10.97 -10.50 -1.73
C ARG A 43 10.24 -9.29 -1.19
N ILE A 44 10.92 -8.37 -0.53
CA ILE A 44 10.31 -7.12 -0.02
C ILE A 44 9.79 -6.28 -1.20
N VAL A 45 10.60 -6.08 -2.25
CA VAL A 45 10.18 -5.37 -3.46
C VAL A 45 9.01 -6.07 -4.14
N ASN A 46 8.99 -7.40 -4.19
CA ASN A 46 7.87 -8.14 -4.76
C ASN A 46 6.58 -7.95 -3.96
N VAL A 47 6.64 -7.96 -2.62
CA VAL A 47 5.48 -7.61 -1.77
C VAL A 47 5.02 -6.19 -2.07
N PHE A 48 5.93 -5.21 -2.03
CA PHE A 48 5.63 -3.81 -2.29
C PHE A 48 4.88 -3.61 -3.62
N ASN A 49 5.39 -4.21 -4.72
CA ASN A 49 4.76 -4.11 -6.04
C ASN A 49 3.38 -4.80 -6.11
N GLN A 50 3.14 -5.83 -5.32
CA GLN A 50 1.88 -6.58 -5.34
C GLN A 50 0.75 -5.92 -4.54
N ILE A 51 1.04 -4.92 -3.71
CA ILE A 51 0.01 -4.25 -2.89
C ILE A 51 -1.03 -3.58 -3.78
N SER A 52 -0.62 -2.72 -4.72
CA SER A 52 -1.54 -2.03 -5.64
C SER A 52 -2.37 -3.00 -6.48
N VAL A 53 -1.72 -4.04 -7.00
CA VAL A 53 -2.34 -5.08 -7.83
C VAL A 53 -3.42 -5.86 -7.06
N GLN A 54 -3.18 -6.16 -5.79
CA GLN A 54 -4.12 -6.94 -4.98
C GLN A 54 -5.23 -6.08 -4.39
N LEU A 55 -4.97 -4.82 -4.06
CA LEU A 55 -6.00 -3.85 -3.67
C LEU A 55 -6.98 -3.54 -4.81
N ALA A 56 -6.52 -3.59 -6.05
CA ALA A 56 -7.35 -3.39 -7.24
C ALA A 56 -8.31 -4.55 -7.56
N LYS A 57 -8.44 -5.56 -6.69
CA LYS A 57 -9.35 -6.70 -6.85
C LYS A 57 -10.57 -6.58 -5.95
N GLU A 58 -11.65 -7.26 -6.28
CA GLU A 58 -12.84 -7.33 -5.41
C GLU A 58 -12.49 -7.84 -4.01
N ASN A 59 -11.75 -8.95 -3.95
CA ASN A 59 -11.20 -9.44 -2.69
C ASN A 59 -9.84 -8.79 -2.43
N LYS A 60 -9.83 -7.78 -1.58
CA LYS A 60 -8.65 -6.98 -1.21
C LYS A 60 -7.77 -7.63 -0.14
N LYS A 61 -8.04 -8.89 0.25
CA LYS A 61 -7.16 -9.65 1.15
C LYS A 61 -5.84 -9.91 0.47
N PHE A 62 -4.74 -9.59 1.16
CA PHE A 62 -3.42 -9.82 0.60
C PHE A 62 -3.08 -11.31 0.63
N GLN A 63 -2.72 -11.85 -0.51
CA GLN A 63 -2.43 -13.28 -0.71
C GLN A 63 -0.96 -13.45 -1.08
N ILE A 64 -0.18 -14.02 -0.19
CA ILE A 64 1.25 -14.29 -0.40
C ILE A 64 1.47 -15.20 -1.62
N SER A 65 0.60 -16.17 -1.86
CA SER A 65 0.68 -17.07 -3.02
C SER A 65 0.61 -16.35 -4.37
N LYS A 66 0.15 -15.10 -4.39
CA LYS A 66 0.12 -14.24 -5.60
C LYS A 66 1.37 -13.37 -5.76
N VAL A 67 2.24 -13.31 -4.76
CA VAL A 67 3.50 -12.55 -4.83
C VAL A 67 4.52 -13.26 -5.70
N ALA A 68 4.65 -14.59 -5.52
CA ALA A 68 5.53 -15.43 -6.34
C ALA A 68 5.03 -16.88 -6.33
N ARG A 69 5.42 -17.63 -7.36
CA ARG A 69 5.09 -19.06 -7.45
C ARG A 69 5.72 -19.83 -6.26
N GLY A 70 4.88 -20.53 -5.51
CA GLY A 70 5.33 -21.30 -4.34
C GLY A 70 5.62 -20.46 -3.09
N ALA A 71 5.29 -19.16 -3.10
CA ALA A 71 5.47 -18.31 -1.94
C ALA A 71 4.63 -18.78 -0.75
N ARG A 72 5.26 -18.85 0.43
CA ARG A 72 4.62 -19.27 1.69
C ARG A 72 4.67 -18.12 2.69
N PHE A 73 3.66 -18.03 3.54
CA PHE A 73 3.56 -16.97 4.55
C PHE A 73 4.83 -16.85 5.41
N LYS A 74 5.38 -17.96 5.89
CA LYS A 74 6.59 -17.98 6.73
C LYS A 74 7.82 -17.32 6.08
N ASP A 75 7.91 -17.39 4.72
CA ASP A 75 9.05 -16.88 3.98
C ASP A 75 8.92 -15.37 3.67
N TYR A 76 7.71 -14.81 3.85
CA TYR A 76 7.38 -13.41 3.53
C TYR A 76 6.95 -12.58 4.75
N ARG A 77 6.71 -13.23 5.90
CA ARG A 77 6.29 -12.54 7.13
C ARG A 77 7.24 -11.40 7.49
N GLY A 78 8.54 -11.68 7.58
CA GLY A 78 9.55 -10.65 7.88
C GLY A 78 9.58 -9.53 6.84
N CYS A 79 9.29 -9.81 5.56
CA CYS A 79 9.21 -8.78 4.53
C CYS A 79 8.05 -7.79 4.77
N ILE A 80 6.91 -8.31 5.23
CA ILE A 80 5.74 -7.50 5.55
C ILE A 80 5.99 -6.70 6.83
N GLU A 81 6.55 -7.32 7.86
CA GLU A 81 6.94 -6.66 9.11
C GLU A 81 7.92 -5.51 8.84
N TRP A 82 8.94 -5.75 8.01
CA TRP A 82 9.89 -4.70 7.62
C TRP A 82 9.22 -3.52 6.92
N LEU A 83 8.31 -3.76 5.98
CA LEU A 83 7.56 -2.69 5.29
C LEU A 83 6.67 -1.90 6.25
N GLN A 84 6.08 -2.56 7.26
CA GLN A 84 5.29 -1.93 8.30
C GLN A 84 6.15 -1.08 9.23
N ASP A 85 7.26 -1.63 9.73
CA ASP A 85 8.19 -0.95 10.64
C ASP A 85 8.85 0.26 9.98
N SER A 86 9.09 0.17 8.66
CA SER A 86 9.57 1.30 7.84
C SER A 86 8.51 2.36 7.59
N GLY A 87 7.26 2.17 8.04
CA GLY A 87 6.17 3.11 7.85
C GLY A 87 5.69 3.24 6.40
N ILE A 88 5.98 2.26 5.55
CA ILE A 88 5.56 2.25 4.14
C ILE A 88 4.13 1.72 4.01
N ILE A 89 3.75 0.77 4.86
CA ILE A 89 2.42 0.14 4.83
C ILE A 89 1.73 0.15 6.19
N ASN A 90 0.41 0.02 6.15
CA ASN A 90 -0.45 -0.24 7.28
C ASN A 90 -1.12 -1.61 7.12
N LEU A 91 -1.05 -2.43 8.16
CA LEU A 91 -1.73 -3.73 8.23
C LEU A 91 -3.14 -3.56 8.79
N CYS A 92 -4.11 -4.18 8.10
CA CYS A 92 -5.50 -4.28 8.56
C CYS A 92 -5.84 -5.76 8.71
N TYR A 93 -5.93 -6.22 9.95
CA TYR A 93 -6.15 -7.63 10.27
C TYR A 93 -7.63 -8.02 10.25
N CYS A 94 -7.89 -9.27 9.85
CA CYS A 94 -9.23 -9.86 9.94
C CYS A 94 -9.53 -10.24 11.39
N LEU A 95 -10.63 -9.74 11.95
CA LEU A 95 -11.10 -10.19 13.26
C LEU A 95 -11.88 -11.49 13.15
N HIS A 96 -11.71 -12.40 14.10
CA HIS A 96 -12.60 -13.51 14.32
C HIS A 96 -13.90 -13.04 14.99
N PHE A 97 -13.75 -12.16 16.00
CA PHE A 97 -14.83 -11.55 16.75
C PHE A 97 -14.51 -10.09 17.05
N PRO A 98 -15.48 -9.16 16.95
CA PRO A 98 -15.28 -7.75 17.27
C PRO A 98 -15.38 -7.48 18.78
N GLU A 99 -14.69 -8.26 19.60
CA GLU A 99 -14.66 -8.17 21.06
C GLU A 99 -13.31 -7.69 21.57
N LEU A 100 -13.31 -6.98 22.69
CA LEU A 100 -12.08 -6.51 23.32
C LEU A 100 -11.43 -7.62 24.16
N PRO A 101 -10.09 -7.72 24.16
CA PRO A 101 -9.15 -6.89 23.42
C PRO A 101 -9.03 -7.33 21.94
N LEU A 102 -9.18 -6.40 21.01
CA LEU A 102 -9.15 -6.70 19.56
C LEU A 102 -7.86 -7.41 19.14
N LYS A 103 -6.72 -7.06 19.78
CA LYS A 103 -5.41 -7.70 19.51
C LYS A 103 -5.37 -9.19 19.82
N GLY A 104 -6.28 -9.70 20.64
CA GLY A 104 -6.40 -11.13 20.96
C GLY A 104 -7.29 -11.91 20.00
N ASN A 105 -8.05 -11.21 19.15
CA ASN A 105 -9.14 -11.78 18.36
C ASN A 105 -8.94 -11.72 16.86
N TYR A 106 -7.73 -11.42 16.36
CA TYR A 106 -7.46 -11.37 14.93
C TYR A 106 -6.69 -12.59 14.40
N ASP A 107 -6.84 -12.84 13.11
CA ASP A 107 -6.11 -13.86 12.37
C ASP A 107 -4.85 -13.24 11.75
N GLU A 108 -3.67 -13.61 12.26
CA GLU A 108 -2.38 -13.12 11.75
C GLU A 108 -2.12 -13.47 10.28
N THR A 109 -2.83 -14.47 9.75
CA THR A 109 -2.65 -14.94 8.37
C THR A 109 -3.61 -14.27 7.39
N LYS A 110 -4.60 -13.51 7.89
CA LYS A 110 -5.61 -12.83 7.08
C LYS A 110 -5.56 -11.32 7.30
N TYR A 111 -5.09 -10.61 6.33
CA TYR A 111 -4.93 -9.16 6.40
C TYR A 111 -5.08 -8.51 5.03
N LYS A 112 -5.35 -7.20 5.05
CA LYS A 112 -5.19 -6.30 3.92
C LYS A 112 -3.95 -5.45 4.16
N LEU A 113 -3.28 -5.05 3.07
CA LEU A 113 -2.16 -4.11 3.12
C LEU A 113 -2.58 -2.81 2.46
N TYR A 114 -2.47 -1.71 3.21
CA TYR A 114 -2.67 -0.36 2.69
C TYR A 114 -1.34 0.38 2.67
N PHE A 115 -1.14 1.27 1.71
CA PHE A 115 -0.02 2.19 1.79
C PHE A 115 -0.26 3.24 2.88
N ALA A 116 0.79 3.60 3.59
CA ALA A 116 0.75 4.67 4.59
C ALA A 116 0.60 6.06 3.96
N ASP A 117 0.84 6.17 2.65
CA ASP A 117 0.57 7.34 1.82
C ASP A 117 -0.23 6.89 0.58
N SER A 118 -1.49 7.31 0.49
CA SER A 118 -2.37 6.96 -0.64
C SER A 118 -1.85 7.45 -1.99
N GLY A 119 -0.95 8.43 -2.00
CA GLY A 119 -0.25 8.86 -3.20
C GLY A 119 0.64 7.77 -3.82
N LEU A 120 1.17 6.82 -3.02
CA LEU A 120 1.91 5.66 -3.54
C LEU A 120 1.00 4.74 -4.34
N LEU A 121 -0.24 4.52 -3.87
CA LEU A 121 -1.21 3.71 -4.59
C LEU A 121 -1.56 4.34 -5.96
N VAL A 122 -1.77 5.66 -5.99
CA VAL A 122 -2.02 6.41 -7.24
C VAL A 122 -0.79 6.38 -8.15
N ALA A 123 0.42 6.53 -7.60
CA ALA A 123 1.66 6.52 -8.36
C ALA A 123 1.95 5.18 -9.07
N MET A 124 1.41 4.09 -8.54
CA MET A 124 1.54 2.75 -9.13
C MET A 124 0.53 2.46 -10.25
N LEU A 125 -0.39 3.39 -10.53
CA LEU A 125 -1.25 3.31 -11.69
C LEU A 125 -0.48 3.61 -12.98
N ASP A 126 -0.91 2.99 -14.05
CA ASP A 126 -0.58 3.39 -15.41
C ASP A 126 -1.17 4.76 -15.72
N GLU A 127 -0.61 5.40 -16.72
CA GLU A 127 -0.93 6.78 -17.10
C GLU A 127 -2.41 6.95 -17.46
N GLU A 128 -2.96 6.02 -18.24
CA GLU A 128 -4.38 6.01 -18.64
C GLU A 128 -5.30 5.95 -17.40
N ALA A 129 -5.00 5.08 -16.42
CA ALA A 129 -5.79 4.96 -15.20
C ALA A 129 -5.67 6.20 -14.31
N GLN A 130 -4.51 6.87 -14.29
CA GLN A 130 -4.36 8.15 -13.59
C GLN A 130 -5.16 9.28 -14.27
N GLU A 131 -5.18 9.34 -15.61
CA GLU A 131 -6.01 10.29 -16.35
C GLU A 131 -7.50 10.06 -16.09
N ASP A 132 -7.94 8.81 -16.13
CA ASP A 132 -9.32 8.44 -15.82
C ASP A 132 -9.72 8.79 -14.38
N LEU A 133 -8.80 8.64 -13.43
CA LEU A 133 -9.00 9.06 -12.05
C LEU A 133 -9.17 10.59 -11.95
N ARG A 134 -8.32 11.37 -12.64
CA ARG A 134 -8.42 12.85 -12.69
C ARG A 134 -9.71 13.31 -13.36
N ALA A 135 -10.14 12.62 -14.42
CA ALA A 135 -11.39 12.88 -15.12
C ALA A 135 -12.64 12.41 -14.34
N ASN A 136 -12.45 11.86 -13.13
CA ASN A 136 -13.51 11.29 -12.29
C ASN A 136 -14.36 10.22 -12.99
N LYS A 137 -13.76 9.50 -13.93
CA LYS A 137 -14.41 8.37 -14.59
C LYS A 137 -14.64 7.22 -13.62
N ASN A 138 -15.54 6.32 -13.97
CA ASN A 138 -15.81 5.14 -13.14
C ASN A 138 -14.67 4.11 -13.29
N LEU A 139 -13.76 4.07 -12.33
CA LEU A 139 -12.68 3.09 -12.25
C LEU A 139 -13.05 1.81 -11.48
N GLY A 140 -14.33 1.61 -11.19
CA GLY A 140 -14.85 0.39 -10.56
C GLY A 140 -14.17 0.05 -9.24
N VAL A 141 -13.65 -1.17 -9.15
CA VAL A 141 -13.02 -1.73 -7.93
C VAL A 141 -11.81 -0.91 -7.46
N TYR A 142 -11.04 -0.31 -8.39
CA TYR A 142 -9.87 0.47 -8.06
C TYR A 142 -10.20 1.76 -7.27
N LYS A 143 -11.28 2.45 -7.64
CA LYS A 143 -11.75 3.63 -6.91
C LYS A 143 -12.13 3.27 -5.45
N GLY A 144 -12.75 2.10 -5.28
CA GLY A 144 -13.03 1.55 -3.95
C GLY A 144 -11.74 1.22 -3.16
N ALA A 145 -10.70 0.72 -3.83
CA ALA A 145 -9.39 0.49 -3.20
C ALA A 145 -8.75 1.78 -2.70
N LEU A 146 -8.81 2.83 -3.51
CA LEU A 146 -8.27 4.14 -3.15
C LEU A 146 -8.99 4.73 -1.93
N TYR A 147 -10.34 4.66 -1.90
CA TYR A 147 -11.11 5.13 -0.74
C TYR A 147 -10.81 4.33 0.53
N GLU A 148 -10.70 2.99 0.45
CA GLU A 148 -10.31 2.19 1.60
C GLU A 148 -8.91 2.56 2.09
N ASN A 149 -7.94 2.80 1.19
CA ASN A 149 -6.60 3.19 1.57
C ASN A 149 -6.58 4.57 2.25
N ILE A 150 -7.31 5.56 1.73
CA ILE A 150 -7.42 6.91 2.31
C ILE A 150 -8.04 6.85 3.72
N VAL A 151 -9.11 6.06 3.89
CA VAL A 151 -9.76 5.89 5.20
C VAL A 151 -8.81 5.18 6.17
N GLY A 152 -8.14 4.10 5.73
CA GLY A 152 -7.16 3.39 6.54
C GLY A 152 -6.01 4.30 6.99
N GLU A 153 -5.46 5.09 6.08
CA GLU A 153 -4.42 6.09 6.36
C GLU A 153 -4.90 7.12 7.41
N ALA A 154 -6.11 7.65 7.24
CA ALA A 154 -6.68 8.62 8.17
C ALA A 154 -6.90 8.04 9.58
N LEU A 155 -7.40 6.81 9.69
CA LEU A 155 -7.60 6.12 10.95
C LEU A 155 -6.28 5.87 11.69
N VAL A 156 -5.24 5.40 10.99
CA VAL A 156 -3.91 5.20 11.59
C VAL A 156 -3.32 6.52 12.08
N LYS A 157 -3.43 7.60 11.30
CA LYS A 157 -2.98 8.95 11.71
C LYS A 157 -3.74 9.47 12.94
N SER A 158 -4.97 8.99 13.17
CA SER A 158 -5.75 9.29 14.37
C SER A 158 -5.46 8.34 15.54
N GLY A 159 -4.46 7.46 15.42
CA GLY A 159 -4.06 6.51 16.47
C GLY A 159 -4.90 5.24 16.55
N CYS A 160 -5.74 4.95 15.55
CA CYS A 160 -6.57 3.76 15.50
C CYS A 160 -5.81 2.57 14.89
N GLY A 161 -5.98 1.38 15.51
CA GLY A 161 -5.61 0.12 14.87
C GLY A 161 -6.62 -0.24 13.77
N LEU A 162 -6.15 -0.90 12.70
CA LEU A 162 -7.01 -1.30 11.59
C LEU A 162 -7.43 -2.76 11.71
N TYR A 163 -8.75 -2.98 11.66
CA TYR A 163 -9.35 -4.32 11.64
C TYR A 163 -10.55 -4.34 10.68
N TYR A 164 -10.94 -5.53 10.21
CA TYR A 164 -12.13 -5.72 9.38
C TYR A 164 -12.81 -7.04 9.69
#